data_03aa4550a6df3fcced9d91653509a3c9
#
_entry.id   03aa4550a6df3fcced9d91653509a3c9
#
_cell.length_a   1.000
_cell.length_b   1.000
_cell.length_c   1.000
_cell.angle_alpha   90.00
_cell.angle_beta   90.00
_cell.angle_gamma   90.00
#
_symmetry.space_group_name_H-M   'P 1'
#
loop_
_entity.id
_entity.type
_entity.pdbx_description
1 polymer ?
#
loop_
_entity_poly.entity_id
_entity_poly.type
_entity_poly.pdbx_seq_one_letter_code
_entity_poly.pdbx_strand_id
1 'polypeptide(L)'
;RRRRKQPVRRALVAWVAATDALPILSSLIGALSRDNGPELMYLYMWLFWAWIVTVPPRLAFYAFNFVNLRRTGYVAACAFVLFALWGTTRGRTSIRVNRVEICSDRIPEAFDGFRFVQITDMHVGTLVRPERELTRLADSVNAQRPEAVFFTGDLVNIRAGELDERTTALLRRIAGPVWSVTGNHDVGTYIKDSLRFPAAGEAREVVARQRAMGWTVLEDTTVYLRRG
;
A
#
# COMPACT_ATOMS: atom_id res chain seq x y z
N ARG A 1 -21.62 -19.57 43.50
CA ARG A 1 -21.36 -18.34 42.68
C ARG A 1 -19.88 -18.12 42.32
N ARG A 2 -18.87 -18.58 43.09
CA ARG A 2 -17.43 -18.44 42.78
C ARG A 2 -16.95 -19.32 41.60
N ARG A 3 -17.49 -20.51 41.38
CA ARG A 3 -17.02 -21.46 40.32
C ARG A 3 -17.34 -21.00 38.88
N ARG A 4 -18.41 -20.21 38.66
CA ARG A 4 -18.75 -19.70 37.29
C ARG A 4 -17.87 -18.57 36.82
N LYS A 5 -17.22 -17.79 37.70
CA LYS A 5 -16.35 -16.65 37.32
C LYS A 5 -14.93 -17.08 36.86
N GLN A 6 -14.47 -18.31 37.21
CA GLN A 6 -13.13 -18.78 36.85
C GLN A 6 -12.95 -19.05 35.35
N PRO A 7 -13.89 -19.72 34.61
CA PRO A 7 -13.71 -19.98 33.19
C PRO A 7 -13.73 -18.69 32.37
N VAL A 8 -14.57 -17.70 32.69
CA VAL A 8 -14.63 -16.40 32.03
C VAL A 8 -13.33 -15.63 32.21
N ARG A 9 -12.73 -15.64 33.41
CA ARG A 9 -11.45 -15.00 33.70
C ARG A 9 -10.30 -15.65 32.92
N ARG A 10 -10.29 -16.99 32.84
CA ARG A 10 -9.27 -17.74 32.06
C ARG A 10 -9.38 -17.43 30.56
N ALA A 11 -10.59 -17.42 30.00
CA ALA A 11 -10.83 -17.07 28.60
C ALA A 11 -10.36 -15.63 28.28
N LEU A 12 -10.64 -14.67 29.18
CA LEU A 12 -10.20 -13.29 29.01
C LEU A 12 -8.67 -13.17 29.05
N VAL A 13 -8.01 -13.85 29.98
CA VAL A 13 -6.53 -13.86 30.07
C VAL A 13 -5.93 -14.49 28.82
N ALA A 14 -6.48 -15.61 28.35
CA ALA A 14 -6.03 -16.26 27.13
C ALA A 14 -6.21 -15.35 25.89
N TRP A 15 -7.36 -14.68 25.79
CA TRP A 15 -7.61 -13.72 24.70
C TRP A 15 -6.63 -12.53 24.72
N VAL A 16 -6.36 -11.96 25.91
CA VAL A 16 -5.38 -10.89 26.10
C VAL A 16 -3.99 -11.37 25.67
N ALA A 17 -3.54 -12.51 26.19
CA ALA A 17 -2.22 -13.07 25.85
C ALA A 17 -2.10 -13.39 24.34
N ALA A 18 -3.15 -13.94 23.72
CA ALA A 18 -3.17 -14.23 22.30
C ALA A 18 -3.06 -12.97 21.45
N THR A 19 -3.82 -11.90 21.77
CA THR A 19 -3.76 -10.64 21.02
C THR A 19 -2.45 -9.90 21.23
N ASP A 20 -1.86 -9.93 22.43
CA ASP A 20 -0.56 -9.32 22.71
C ASP A 20 0.60 -10.06 22.01
N ALA A 21 0.45 -11.35 21.77
CA ALA A 21 1.43 -12.17 21.05
C ALA A 21 1.42 -12.00 19.53
N LEU A 22 0.40 -11.36 18.94
CA LEU A 22 0.26 -11.22 17.48
C LEU A 22 1.49 -10.61 16.79
N PRO A 23 2.10 -9.49 17.27
CA PRO A 23 3.30 -8.94 16.64
C PRO A 23 4.50 -9.88 16.73
N ILE A 24 4.64 -10.59 17.86
CA ILE A 24 5.73 -11.57 18.05
C ILE A 24 5.54 -12.71 17.05
N LEU A 25 4.33 -13.25 16.94
CA LEU A 25 4.00 -14.29 15.96
C LEU A 25 4.26 -13.84 14.54
N SER A 26 3.81 -12.63 14.17
CA SER A 26 4.07 -12.03 12.87
C SER A 26 5.57 -11.93 12.57
N SER A 27 6.35 -11.43 13.54
CA SER A 27 7.80 -11.31 13.41
C SER A 27 8.51 -12.66 13.29
N LEU A 28 8.09 -13.67 14.06
CA LEU A 28 8.62 -15.03 13.97
C LEU A 28 8.32 -15.67 12.61
N ILE A 29 7.09 -15.59 12.16
CA ILE A 29 6.71 -16.08 10.82
C ILE A 29 7.57 -15.39 9.78
N GLY A 30 7.74 -14.06 9.87
CA GLY A 30 8.60 -13.28 8.98
C GLY A 30 10.05 -13.72 9.01
N ALA A 31 10.62 -13.92 10.17
CA ALA A 31 12.01 -14.32 10.32
C ALA A 31 12.28 -15.75 9.80
N LEU A 32 11.34 -16.68 10.05
CA LEU A 32 11.49 -18.08 9.68
C LEU A 32 11.10 -18.39 8.25
N SER A 33 10.31 -17.52 7.60
CA SER A 33 9.89 -17.73 6.21
C SER A 33 11.04 -17.51 5.24
N ARG A 34 11.25 -18.45 4.33
CA ARG A 34 12.24 -18.35 3.26
C ARG A 34 11.77 -17.43 2.14
N ASP A 35 10.47 -17.37 1.88
CA ASP A 35 9.85 -16.50 0.88
C ASP A 35 9.04 -15.40 1.58
N ASN A 36 8.86 -14.27 0.91
CA ASN A 36 8.05 -13.13 1.35
C ASN A 36 7.03 -12.72 0.26
N GLY A 37 6.46 -13.69 -0.42
CA GLY A 37 5.43 -13.46 -1.45
C GLY A 37 4.17 -12.75 -0.93
N PRO A 38 3.30 -12.31 -1.84
CA PRO A 38 2.12 -11.48 -1.51
C PRO A 38 1.23 -12.08 -0.43
N GLU A 39 1.00 -13.39 -0.44
CA GLU A 39 0.14 -14.09 0.53
C GLU A 39 0.67 -13.94 1.96
N LEU A 40 1.99 -14.07 2.12
CA LEU A 40 2.63 -13.92 3.43
C LEU A 40 2.60 -12.46 3.90
N MET A 41 2.76 -11.51 2.98
CA MET A 41 2.62 -10.08 3.28
C MET A 41 1.20 -9.74 3.73
N TYR A 42 0.16 -10.32 3.09
CA TYR A 42 -1.22 -10.17 3.56
C TYR A 42 -1.41 -10.72 4.97
N LEU A 43 -0.84 -11.91 5.26
CA LEU A 43 -0.90 -12.49 6.61
C LEU A 43 -0.31 -11.53 7.65
N TYR A 44 0.88 -10.96 7.40
CA TYR A 44 1.50 -9.98 8.31
C TYR A 44 0.63 -8.75 8.52
N MET A 45 0.11 -8.19 7.42
CA MET A 45 -0.78 -7.02 7.49
C MET A 45 -2.01 -7.30 8.35
N TRP A 46 -2.64 -8.47 8.18
CA TRP A 46 -3.83 -8.83 8.95
C TRP A 46 -3.53 -9.13 10.42
N LEU A 47 -2.41 -9.78 10.74
CA LEU A 47 -1.98 -10.01 12.12
C LEU A 47 -1.69 -8.68 12.83
N PHE A 48 -0.98 -7.77 12.16
CA PHE A 48 -0.68 -6.46 12.69
C PHE A 48 -1.95 -5.59 12.84
N TRP A 49 -2.83 -5.64 11.87
CA TRP A 49 -4.12 -4.95 11.96
C TRP A 49 -4.98 -5.47 13.11
N ALA A 50 -5.08 -6.78 13.29
CA ALA A 50 -5.78 -7.39 14.41
C ALA A 50 -5.21 -6.94 15.76
N TRP A 51 -3.88 -6.78 15.85
CA TRP A 51 -3.22 -6.20 17.02
C TRP A 51 -3.62 -4.73 17.23
N ILE A 52 -3.58 -3.89 16.18
CA ILE A 52 -3.95 -2.46 16.27
C ILE A 52 -5.39 -2.28 16.78
N VAL A 53 -6.34 -3.08 16.31
CA VAL A 53 -7.75 -2.91 16.71
C VAL A 53 -8.08 -3.52 18.07
N THR A 54 -7.17 -4.29 18.67
CA THR A 54 -7.40 -4.97 19.94
C THR A 54 -6.55 -4.41 21.09
N VAL A 55 -5.26 -4.19 20.88
CA VAL A 55 -4.34 -3.84 21.97
C VAL A 55 -4.35 -2.36 22.30
N PRO A 56 -4.14 -1.40 21.37
CA PRO A 56 -4.15 0.03 21.70
C PRO A 56 -5.47 0.52 22.31
N PRO A 57 -6.68 0.12 21.82
CA PRO A 57 -7.93 0.51 22.47
C PRO A 57 -8.03 0.01 23.90
N ARG A 58 -7.55 -1.21 24.17
CA ARG A 58 -7.51 -1.79 25.50
C ARG A 58 -6.55 -1.03 26.43
N LEU A 59 -5.37 -0.69 25.93
CA LEU A 59 -4.41 0.14 26.70
C LEU A 59 -4.98 1.51 27.01
N ALA A 60 -5.63 2.17 26.06
CA ALA A 60 -6.32 3.42 26.28
C ALA A 60 -7.40 3.29 27.37
N PHE A 61 -8.22 2.23 27.29
CA PHE A 61 -9.21 1.95 28.33
C PHE A 61 -8.56 1.78 29.72
N TYR A 62 -7.48 1.01 29.84
CA TYR A 62 -6.80 0.80 31.12
C TYR A 62 -6.17 2.07 31.67
N ALA A 63 -5.58 2.92 30.82
CA ALA A 63 -5.01 4.19 31.24
C ALA A 63 -6.06 5.10 31.89
N PHE A 64 -7.23 5.27 31.26
CA PHE A 64 -8.32 6.06 31.83
C PHE A 64 -8.94 5.40 33.06
N ASN A 65 -9.06 4.08 33.09
CA ASN A 65 -9.59 3.34 34.24
C ASN A 65 -8.67 3.46 35.46
N PHE A 66 -7.35 3.56 35.24
CA PHE A 66 -6.38 3.76 36.31
C PHE A 66 -6.60 5.06 37.08
N VAL A 67 -7.05 6.12 36.40
CA VAL A 67 -7.39 7.42 37.00
C VAL A 67 -8.90 7.56 37.29
N ASN A 68 -9.62 6.44 37.45
CA ASN A 68 -11.06 6.36 37.73
C ASN A 68 -11.98 7.01 36.68
N LEU A 69 -11.52 7.23 35.45
CA LEU A 69 -12.29 7.78 34.34
C LEU A 69 -12.81 6.67 33.42
N ARG A 70 -13.45 5.65 33.98
CA ARG A 70 -13.87 4.44 33.26
C ARG A 70 -14.76 4.72 32.03
N ARG A 71 -15.70 5.69 32.14
CA ARG A 71 -16.59 6.03 31.01
C ARG A 71 -15.80 6.64 29.86
N THR A 72 -14.88 7.56 30.16
CA THR A 72 -13.97 8.16 29.20
C THR A 72 -13.08 7.11 28.53
N GLY A 73 -12.62 6.11 29.28
CA GLY A 73 -11.86 4.97 28.75
C GLY A 73 -12.64 4.16 27.72
N TYR A 74 -13.92 3.88 27.95
CA TYR A 74 -14.75 3.22 26.94
C TYR A 74 -14.93 4.06 25.67
N VAL A 75 -15.20 5.37 25.84
CA VAL A 75 -15.33 6.29 24.69
C VAL A 75 -14.03 6.35 23.90
N ALA A 76 -12.89 6.47 24.56
CA ALA A 76 -11.58 6.52 23.91
C ALA A 76 -11.28 5.20 23.14
N ALA A 77 -11.55 4.05 23.75
CA ALA A 77 -11.35 2.75 23.11
C ALA A 77 -12.26 2.59 21.87
N CYS A 78 -13.54 2.94 21.98
CA CYS A 78 -14.46 2.89 20.85
C CYS A 78 -14.05 3.86 19.74
N ALA A 79 -13.67 5.09 20.07
CA ALA A 79 -13.21 6.08 19.09
C ALA A 79 -11.97 5.59 18.35
N PHE A 80 -11.02 4.96 19.05
CA PHE A 80 -9.84 4.38 18.42
C PHE A 80 -10.21 3.26 17.42
N VAL A 81 -11.09 2.33 17.82
CA VAL A 81 -11.53 1.24 16.92
C VAL A 81 -12.24 1.83 15.68
N LEU A 82 -13.14 2.79 15.87
CA LEU A 82 -13.84 3.44 14.76
C LEU A 82 -12.87 4.18 13.83
N PHE A 83 -11.87 4.86 14.39
CA PHE A 83 -10.82 5.53 13.61
C PHE A 83 -9.97 4.53 12.82
N ALA A 84 -9.57 3.41 13.43
CA ALA A 84 -8.82 2.36 12.75
C ALA A 84 -9.64 1.73 11.61
N LEU A 85 -10.93 1.44 11.85
CA LEU A 85 -11.85 0.94 10.82
C LEU A 85 -12.05 1.94 9.69
N TRP A 86 -12.21 3.23 10.01
CA TRP A 86 -12.30 4.28 9.01
C TRP A 86 -11.03 4.40 8.20
N GLY A 87 -9.86 4.41 8.85
CA GLY A 87 -8.55 4.51 8.20
C GLY A 87 -8.32 3.37 7.21
N THR A 88 -8.60 2.13 7.62
CA THR A 88 -8.39 0.94 6.78
C THR A 88 -9.42 0.79 5.65
N THR A 89 -10.61 1.36 5.78
CA THR A 89 -11.68 1.23 4.78
C THR A 89 -11.78 2.45 3.85
N ARG A 90 -12.03 3.62 4.41
CA ARG A 90 -12.24 4.86 3.66
C ARG A 90 -10.95 5.67 3.49
N GLY A 91 -10.18 5.82 4.58
CA GLY A 91 -8.96 6.63 4.59
C GLY A 91 -7.93 6.11 3.59
N ARG A 92 -7.61 4.81 3.64
CA ARG A 92 -6.62 4.18 2.76
C ARG A 92 -7.00 4.23 1.28
N THR A 93 -8.29 4.13 0.95
CA THR A 93 -8.77 4.08 -0.43
C THR A 93 -9.22 5.44 -0.99
N SER A 94 -9.01 6.52 -0.25
CA SER A 94 -9.37 7.87 -0.67
C SER A 94 -8.28 8.46 -1.56
N ILE A 95 -8.57 8.62 -2.84
CA ILE A 95 -7.68 9.28 -3.77
C ILE A 95 -7.86 10.80 -3.63
N ARG A 96 -6.74 11.50 -3.45
CA ARG A 96 -6.69 12.96 -3.42
C ARG A 96 -5.86 13.46 -4.60
N VAL A 97 -6.44 14.34 -5.39
CA VAL A 97 -5.72 15.02 -6.46
C VAL A 97 -5.15 16.33 -5.91
N ASN A 98 -3.83 16.43 -5.91
CA ASN A 98 -3.14 17.68 -5.60
C ASN A 98 -2.82 18.39 -6.92
N ARG A 99 -3.24 19.63 -7.05
CA ARG A 99 -2.94 20.44 -8.24
C ARG A 99 -1.82 21.41 -7.90
N VAL A 100 -0.77 21.37 -8.71
CA VAL A 100 0.40 22.24 -8.59
C VAL A 100 0.60 22.92 -9.93
N GLU A 101 0.72 24.23 -9.91
CA GLU A 101 1.08 25.03 -11.08
C GLU A 101 2.58 25.29 -11.04
N ILE A 102 3.25 25.04 -12.17
CA ILE A 102 4.69 25.27 -12.32
C ILE A 102 4.87 26.41 -13.31
N CYS A 103 5.34 27.55 -12.82
CA CYS A 103 5.63 28.74 -13.64
C CYS A 103 7.15 28.97 -13.67
N SER A 104 7.70 29.16 -14.86
CA SER A 104 9.12 29.51 -15.04
C SER A 104 9.35 30.14 -16.41
N ASP A 105 10.15 31.17 -16.45
CA ASP A 105 10.58 31.83 -17.70
C ASP A 105 11.43 30.91 -18.60
N ARG A 106 11.83 29.74 -18.08
CA ARG A 106 12.59 28.74 -18.85
C ARG A 106 11.69 27.75 -19.58
N ILE A 107 10.39 27.73 -19.27
CA ILE A 107 9.44 26.84 -19.94
C ILE A 107 9.05 27.51 -21.28
N PRO A 108 9.24 26.83 -22.44
CA PRO A 108 8.83 27.36 -23.72
C PRO A 108 7.32 27.64 -23.73
N GLU A 109 6.92 28.74 -24.40
CA GLU A 109 5.51 29.18 -24.54
C GLU A 109 4.61 28.07 -25.09
N ALA A 110 5.14 27.20 -25.97
CA ALA A 110 4.42 26.05 -26.50
C ALA A 110 3.91 25.09 -25.42
N PHE A 111 4.50 25.11 -24.22
CA PHE A 111 4.08 24.28 -23.06
C PHE A 111 3.10 25.02 -22.13
N ASP A 112 2.66 26.22 -22.45
CA ASP A 112 1.63 26.88 -21.67
C ASP A 112 0.35 26.00 -21.62
N GLY A 113 -0.17 25.80 -20.40
CA GLY A 113 -1.30 24.92 -20.13
C GLY A 113 -1.01 23.42 -20.31
N PHE A 114 0.25 22.98 -20.50
CA PHE A 114 0.60 21.56 -20.54
C PHE A 114 0.28 20.89 -19.21
N ARG A 115 -0.49 19.81 -19.25
CA ARG A 115 -0.91 19.07 -18.06
C ARG A 115 -0.29 17.69 -18.02
N PHE A 116 0.34 17.36 -16.91
CA PHE A 116 0.78 16.01 -16.63
C PHE A 116 0.29 15.54 -15.27
N VAL A 117 0.22 14.25 -15.10
CA VAL A 117 -0.07 13.60 -13.81
C VAL A 117 1.17 12.84 -13.38
N GLN A 118 1.58 12.99 -12.13
CA GLN A 118 2.59 12.16 -11.50
C GLN A 118 1.90 11.14 -10.60
N ILE A 119 2.35 9.87 -10.68
CA ILE A 119 1.95 8.76 -9.82
C ILE A 119 3.23 8.10 -9.32
N THR A 120 3.23 7.65 -8.08
CA THR A 120 4.36 6.93 -7.47
C THR A 120 3.86 5.89 -6.46
N ASP A 121 4.70 4.95 -6.06
CA ASP A 121 4.50 4.08 -4.90
C ASP A 121 3.16 3.32 -4.94
N MET A 122 2.84 2.68 -6.05
CA MET A 122 1.59 1.93 -6.19
C MET A 122 1.56 0.66 -5.36
N HIS A 123 2.70 -0.04 -5.22
CA HIS A 123 2.84 -1.27 -4.46
C HIS A 123 1.65 -2.22 -4.66
N VAL A 124 1.37 -2.58 -5.92
CA VAL A 124 0.14 -3.29 -6.31
C VAL A 124 -0.10 -4.57 -5.53
N GLY A 125 0.97 -5.24 -5.06
CA GLY A 125 0.91 -6.43 -4.22
C GLY A 125 0.36 -6.20 -2.81
N THR A 126 0.15 -4.94 -2.38
CA THR A 126 -0.44 -4.60 -1.07
C THR A 126 -1.92 -4.18 -1.16
N LEU A 127 -2.47 -4.09 -2.36
CA LEU A 127 -3.85 -3.67 -2.56
C LEU A 127 -4.83 -4.76 -2.10
N VAL A 128 -5.75 -4.42 -1.20
CA VAL A 128 -6.75 -5.38 -0.65
C VAL A 128 -7.84 -5.68 -1.67
N ARG A 129 -8.19 -4.70 -2.51
CA ARG A 129 -9.18 -4.82 -3.59
C ARG A 129 -8.60 -4.22 -4.87
N PRO A 130 -7.59 -4.88 -5.49
CA PRO A 130 -6.82 -4.30 -6.59
C PRO A 130 -7.70 -3.81 -7.73
N GLU A 131 -8.71 -4.55 -8.14
CA GLU A 131 -9.62 -4.12 -9.21
C GLU A 131 -10.29 -2.78 -8.92
N ARG A 132 -10.89 -2.66 -7.75
CA ARG A 132 -11.59 -1.43 -7.38
C ARG A 132 -10.63 -0.26 -7.20
N GLU A 133 -9.47 -0.52 -6.61
CA GLU A 133 -8.49 0.51 -6.28
C GLU A 133 -7.80 1.02 -7.54
N LEU A 134 -7.35 0.12 -8.42
CA LEU A 134 -6.72 0.47 -9.69
C LEU A 134 -7.72 1.09 -10.70
N THR A 135 -8.96 0.59 -10.75
CA THR A 135 -10.01 1.23 -11.57
C THR A 135 -10.22 2.68 -11.15
N ARG A 136 -10.37 2.93 -9.84
CA ARG A 136 -10.55 4.30 -9.33
C ARG A 136 -9.34 5.17 -9.56
N LEU A 137 -8.12 4.61 -9.49
CA LEU A 137 -6.90 5.33 -9.81
C LEU A 137 -6.89 5.74 -11.28
N ALA A 138 -7.08 4.79 -12.20
CA ALA A 138 -7.13 5.06 -13.64
C ALA A 138 -8.21 6.10 -13.99
N ASP A 139 -9.42 5.95 -13.44
CA ASP A 139 -10.51 6.91 -13.65
C ASP A 139 -10.16 8.31 -13.12
N SER A 140 -9.49 8.39 -11.95
CA SER A 140 -9.04 9.65 -11.35
C SER A 140 -7.97 10.34 -12.18
N VAL A 141 -7.00 9.57 -12.71
CA VAL A 141 -5.95 10.08 -13.60
C VAL A 141 -6.56 10.60 -14.90
N ASN A 142 -7.41 9.79 -15.53
CA ASN A 142 -8.05 10.13 -16.81
C ASN A 142 -8.97 11.35 -16.70
N ALA A 143 -9.62 11.53 -15.55
CA ALA A 143 -10.44 12.73 -15.28
C ALA A 143 -9.62 14.05 -15.29
N GLN A 144 -8.30 14.00 -15.07
CA GLN A 144 -7.44 15.17 -15.16
C GLN A 144 -7.10 15.52 -16.62
N ARG A 145 -7.40 14.64 -17.59
CA ARG A 145 -7.07 14.80 -19.02
C ARG A 145 -5.59 15.15 -19.22
N PRO A 146 -4.66 14.32 -18.72
CA PRO A 146 -3.23 14.60 -18.84
C PRO A 146 -2.76 14.42 -20.27
N GLU A 147 -1.80 15.24 -20.70
CA GLU A 147 -1.05 15.09 -21.96
C GLU A 147 0.14 14.12 -21.76
N ALA A 148 0.54 13.91 -20.50
CA ALA A 148 1.57 12.98 -20.09
C ALA A 148 1.27 12.41 -18.72
N VAL A 149 1.70 11.17 -18.45
CA VAL A 149 1.70 10.58 -17.12
C VAL A 149 3.13 10.14 -16.78
N PHE A 150 3.63 10.56 -15.63
CA PHE A 150 4.93 10.17 -15.11
C PHE A 150 4.73 9.23 -13.93
N PHE A 151 5.22 8.02 -14.07
CA PHE A 151 5.27 7.05 -13.00
C PHE A 151 6.69 6.99 -12.42
N THR A 152 6.84 7.33 -11.15
CA THR A 152 8.16 7.56 -10.54
C THR A 152 8.63 6.41 -9.64
N GLY A 153 8.22 5.18 -9.95
CA GLY A 153 8.76 3.95 -9.36
C GLY A 153 7.88 3.33 -8.27
N ASP A 154 8.31 2.19 -7.81
CA ASP A 154 7.65 1.34 -6.81
C ASP A 154 6.27 0.85 -7.26
N LEU A 155 6.23 0.23 -8.44
CA LEU A 155 5.02 -0.35 -9.00
C LEU A 155 4.63 -1.63 -8.27
N VAL A 156 5.59 -2.54 -8.06
CA VAL A 156 5.39 -3.76 -7.30
C VAL A 156 5.79 -3.57 -5.84
N ASN A 157 5.36 -4.48 -4.98
CA ASN A 157 5.79 -4.46 -3.58
C ASN A 157 7.04 -5.35 -3.36
N ILE A 158 7.08 -6.53 -3.97
CA ILE A 158 8.17 -7.49 -3.80
C ILE A 158 8.70 -8.00 -5.14
N ARG A 159 7.83 -8.38 -6.10
CA ARG A 159 8.24 -9.07 -7.32
C ARG A 159 7.26 -8.93 -8.49
N ALA A 160 7.74 -9.21 -9.69
CA ALA A 160 7.02 -9.06 -10.94
C ALA A 160 5.69 -9.83 -11.01
N GLY A 161 5.57 -10.96 -10.29
CA GLY A 161 4.34 -11.76 -10.25
C GLY A 161 3.10 -11.00 -9.77
N GLU A 162 3.28 -9.87 -9.08
CA GLU A 162 2.18 -8.99 -8.65
C GLU A 162 1.51 -8.24 -9.82
N LEU A 163 2.21 -8.11 -10.95
CA LEU A 163 1.69 -7.55 -12.19
C LEU A 163 1.09 -8.68 -13.04
N ASP A 164 0.08 -9.35 -12.53
CA ASP A 164 -0.65 -10.36 -13.28
C ASP A 164 -1.44 -9.74 -14.46
N GLU A 165 -2.03 -10.58 -15.30
CA GLU A 165 -2.79 -10.13 -16.48
C GLU A 165 -3.93 -9.19 -16.12
N ARG A 166 -4.58 -9.43 -14.99
CA ARG A 166 -5.70 -8.61 -14.49
C ARG A 166 -5.22 -7.23 -14.05
N THR A 167 -4.17 -7.17 -13.26
CA THR A 167 -3.54 -5.93 -12.79
C THR A 167 -3.04 -5.10 -13.96
N THR A 168 -2.34 -5.73 -14.90
CA THR A 168 -1.82 -5.04 -16.09
C THR A 168 -2.94 -4.52 -17.00
N ALA A 169 -4.04 -5.27 -17.17
CA ALA A 169 -5.20 -4.81 -17.91
C ALA A 169 -5.86 -3.56 -17.31
N LEU A 170 -5.90 -3.46 -15.98
CA LEU A 170 -6.41 -2.27 -15.29
C LEU A 170 -5.49 -1.06 -15.46
N LEU A 171 -4.17 -1.26 -15.37
CA LEU A 171 -3.18 -0.19 -15.55
C LEU A 171 -3.12 0.33 -17.00
N ARG A 172 -3.38 -0.52 -18.00
CA ARG A 172 -3.54 -0.09 -19.40
C ARG A 172 -4.67 0.92 -19.62
N ARG A 173 -5.62 1.04 -18.69
CA ARG A 173 -6.72 2.02 -18.76
C ARG A 173 -6.27 3.46 -18.51
N ILE A 174 -5.05 3.66 -17.99
CA ILE A 174 -4.47 5.00 -17.85
C ILE A 174 -4.27 5.58 -19.26
N ALA A 175 -4.96 6.65 -19.55
CA ALA A 175 -4.94 7.28 -20.87
C ALA A 175 -3.70 8.17 -21.07
N GLY A 176 -3.21 8.24 -22.31
CA GLY A 176 -2.07 9.05 -22.71
C GLY A 176 -0.74 8.30 -22.60
N PRO A 177 0.36 8.94 -23.03
CA PRO A 177 1.68 8.37 -22.90
C PRO A 177 2.10 8.31 -21.44
N VAL A 178 2.51 7.12 -20.98
CA VAL A 178 3.05 6.91 -19.64
C VAL A 178 4.56 6.71 -19.75
N TRP A 179 5.33 7.58 -19.11
CA TRP A 179 6.77 7.39 -18.89
C TRP A 179 6.99 6.92 -17.46
N SER A 180 7.77 5.86 -17.32
CA SER A 180 8.03 5.27 -16.00
C SER A 180 9.52 5.10 -15.74
N VAL A 181 9.89 5.16 -14.49
CA VAL A 181 11.18 4.69 -13.97
C VAL A 181 10.93 3.59 -12.94
N THR A 182 11.95 2.80 -12.66
CA THR A 182 11.89 1.80 -11.60
C THR A 182 12.28 2.40 -10.25
N GLY A 183 11.58 1.96 -9.20
CA GLY A 183 11.95 2.25 -7.81
C GLY A 183 12.71 1.09 -7.17
N ASN A 184 13.04 1.24 -5.89
CA ASN A 184 13.80 0.22 -5.15
C ASN A 184 13.01 -1.09 -4.94
N HIS A 185 11.69 -1.05 -4.94
CA HIS A 185 10.85 -2.25 -4.90
C HIS A 185 10.83 -3.00 -6.25
N ASP A 186 10.93 -2.27 -7.35
CA ASP A 186 10.87 -2.83 -8.70
C ASP A 186 12.15 -3.59 -9.09
N VAL A 187 13.28 -3.30 -8.43
CA VAL A 187 14.57 -3.93 -8.73
C VAL A 187 14.89 -5.15 -7.86
N GLY A 188 13.91 -5.65 -7.12
CA GLY A 188 14.03 -6.91 -6.36
C GLY A 188 14.82 -6.79 -5.05
N THR A 189 15.03 -5.59 -4.52
CA THR A 189 15.79 -5.34 -3.29
C THR A 189 15.25 -6.10 -2.07
N TYR A 190 13.94 -6.34 -2.04
CA TYR A 190 13.26 -6.92 -0.89
C TYR A 190 12.93 -8.42 -1.03
N ILE A 191 13.39 -9.06 -2.10
CA ILE A 191 13.18 -10.50 -2.31
C ILE A 191 14.03 -11.30 -1.33
N LYS A 192 13.41 -12.18 -0.54
CA LYS A 192 14.13 -13.06 0.38
C LYS A 192 14.67 -14.31 -0.31
N ASP A 193 13.85 -14.99 -1.11
CA ASP A 193 14.25 -16.19 -1.84
C ASP A 193 14.91 -15.80 -3.18
N SER A 194 16.12 -15.26 -3.11
CA SER A 194 16.90 -14.83 -4.27
C SER A 194 17.38 -15.98 -5.15
N LEU A 195 17.37 -17.21 -4.64
CA LEU A 195 17.69 -18.41 -5.46
C LEU A 195 16.56 -18.74 -6.42
N ARG A 196 15.32 -18.66 -5.93
CA ARG A 196 14.12 -18.92 -6.74
C ARG A 196 13.71 -17.70 -7.59
N PHE A 197 13.91 -16.51 -7.04
CA PHE A 197 13.55 -15.24 -7.66
C PHE A 197 14.77 -14.31 -7.69
N PRO A 198 15.70 -14.50 -8.65
CA PRO A 198 16.88 -13.63 -8.77
C PRO A 198 16.48 -12.17 -9.01
N ALA A 199 16.96 -11.24 -8.20
CA ALA A 199 16.59 -9.82 -8.26
C ALA A 199 16.70 -9.22 -9.68
N ALA A 200 17.82 -9.48 -10.38
CA ALA A 200 18.01 -9.00 -11.75
C ALA A 200 17.01 -9.61 -12.76
N GLY A 201 16.51 -10.82 -12.50
CA GLY A 201 15.47 -11.46 -13.32
C GLY A 201 14.12 -10.79 -13.09
N GLU A 202 13.76 -10.60 -11.83
CA GLU A 202 12.51 -9.94 -11.44
C GLU A 202 12.48 -8.47 -11.90
N ALA A 203 13.57 -7.73 -11.77
CA ALA A 203 13.67 -6.35 -12.28
C ALA A 203 13.41 -6.29 -13.80
N ARG A 204 14.04 -7.18 -14.58
CA ARG A 204 13.79 -7.24 -16.04
C ARG A 204 12.33 -7.60 -16.37
N GLU A 205 11.74 -8.49 -15.58
CA GLU A 205 10.34 -8.90 -15.78
C GLU A 205 9.37 -7.76 -15.44
N VAL A 206 9.62 -6.97 -14.37
CA VAL A 206 8.84 -5.77 -14.05
C VAL A 206 8.89 -4.78 -15.21
N VAL A 207 10.08 -4.51 -15.75
CA VAL A 207 10.26 -3.62 -16.91
C VAL A 207 9.54 -4.17 -18.15
N ALA A 208 9.67 -5.49 -18.42
CA ALA A 208 8.99 -6.12 -19.54
C ALA A 208 7.47 -6.00 -19.45
N ARG A 209 6.90 -6.21 -18.27
CA ARG A 209 5.45 -6.07 -18.04
C ARG A 209 4.99 -4.62 -18.17
N GLN A 210 5.76 -3.65 -17.71
CA GLN A 210 5.46 -2.24 -17.93
C GLN A 210 5.44 -1.90 -19.43
N ARG A 211 6.43 -2.36 -20.19
CA ARG A 211 6.47 -2.17 -21.65
C ARG A 211 5.30 -2.88 -22.36
N ALA A 212 4.92 -4.07 -21.90
CA ALA A 212 3.76 -4.80 -22.42
C ALA A 212 2.42 -4.09 -22.12
N MET A 213 2.36 -3.24 -21.09
CA MET A 213 1.23 -2.35 -20.84
C MET A 213 1.20 -1.12 -21.76
N GLY A 214 2.23 -0.91 -22.57
CA GLY A 214 2.38 0.28 -23.42
C GLY A 214 3.09 1.45 -22.72
N TRP A 215 3.71 1.22 -21.56
CA TRP A 215 4.47 2.23 -20.87
C TRP A 215 5.89 2.35 -21.42
N THR A 216 6.41 3.56 -21.49
CA THR A 216 7.80 3.81 -21.86
C THR A 216 8.66 3.80 -20.61
N VAL A 217 9.40 2.73 -20.37
CA VAL A 217 10.29 2.63 -19.21
C VAL A 217 11.63 3.27 -19.55
N LEU A 218 12.01 4.26 -18.76
CA LEU A 218 13.26 5.00 -18.89
C LEU A 218 14.34 4.34 -18.04
N GLU A 219 15.36 3.79 -18.70
CA GLU A 219 16.52 3.19 -18.07
C GLU A 219 17.74 3.96 -18.57
N ASP A 220 18.43 4.66 -17.69
CA ASP A 220 19.64 5.46 -17.99
C ASP A 220 19.53 6.32 -19.27
N THR A 221 18.37 6.93 -19.46
CA THR A 221 18.05 7.68 -20.69
C THR A 221 17.31 8.99 -20.38
N THR A 222 17.38 9.90 -21.34
CA THR A 222 16.65 11.18 -21.30
C THR A 222 15.66 11.22 -22.45
N VAL A 223 14.45 11.68 -22.16
CA VAL A 223 13.41 11.90 -23.17
C VAL A 223 13.08 13.37 -23.27
N TYR A 224 12.96 13.85 -24.49
CA TYR A 224 12.56 15.21 -24.78
C TYR A 224 11.08 15.24 -25.20
N LEU A 225 10.27 15.94 -24.44
CA LEU A 225 8.89 16.21 -24.82
C LEU A 225 8.89 17.31 -25.89
N ARG A 226 8.10 17.11 -26.93
CA ARG A 226 7.92 18.11 -27.99
C ARG A 226 6.45 18.47 -28.08
N ARG A 227 6.18 19.77 -28.21
CA ARG A 227 4.83 20.31 -28.39
C ARG A 227 4.88 21.45 -29.38
N GLY A 228 4.06 21.38 -30.40
CA GLY A 228 4.02 22.35 -31.55
C GLY A 228 4.70 21.83 -32.77
#